data_4fbfbba83422f3de9cd857238045a39d
#
_entry.id   4fbfbba83422f3de9cd857238045a39d
#
_cell.length_a   1.000
_cell.length_b   1.000
_cell.length_c   1.000
_cell.angle_alpha   90.00
_cell.angle_beta   90.00
_cell.angle_gamma   90.00
#
_symmetry.space_group_name_H-M   'P 1'
#
loop_
_entity.id
_entity.type
_entity.pdbx_description
1 polymer ?
#
loop_
_entity_poly.entity_id
_entity_poly.type
_entity_poly.pdbx_seq_one_letter_code
_entity_poly.pdbx_strand_id
1 'polypeptide(L)'
;MQIGIDLGATKIESVLLDDNGSELHRSRKESPKDYKETLNSITDSVKIIESKFKKNLNVGVCHPGSTNLDTGLIQNAYNSPWLNNMKFSDDISKSLNRKVLCENDANCFALSEAFDGSAQHYKIVFGIILGSGCGGGLVIDKKILVGPNAFAGEWGHVPIGKSKKDHNIEEFISGKGLERQYLAKFKKKLFAKDIFKKSRENSPNEKMIVEEFNNKLGLSLSLIINIIDPDAIVFGGGVSNEIESLEEIKIITEKYLSEFNNIKKVNLKTVFLKPKYGDASGVRGAAILSRQNLI
;
A
#
# COMPACT_ATOMS: atom_id res chain seq x y z
N MET A 1 -6.83 23.67 2.38
CA MET A 1 -6.97 22.64 3.43
C MET A 1 -7.79 21.48 2.91
N GLN A 2 -7.44 20.22 3.28
CA GLN A 2 -8.09 18.99 2.81
C GLN A 2 -8.17 17.96 3.94
N ILE A 3 -9.27 17.21 3.95
CA ILE A 3 -9.47 16.08 4.86
C ILE A 3 -9.11 14.79 4.14
N GLY A 4 -8.24 14.00 4.76
CA GLY A 4 -7.98 12.62 4.38
C GLY A 4 -8.56 11.66 5.41
N ILE A 5 -9.15 10.58 4.93
CA ILE A 5 -9.66 9.48 5.76
C ILE A 5 -8.98 8.20 5.29
N ASP A 6 -8.41 7.44 6.22
CA ASP A 6 -7.90 6.10 5.98
C ASP A 6 -8.84 5.10 6.68
N LEU A 7 -9.58 4.34 5.87
CA LEU A 7 -10.47 3.29 6.31
C LEU A 7 -9.72 1.96 6.35
N GLY A 8 -9.15 1.62 7.51
CA GLY A 8 -8.57 0.31 7.73
C GLY A 8 -9.58 -0.68 8.35
N ALA A 9 -9.23 -1.97 8.36
CA ALA A 9 -10.07 -3.04 8.91
C ALA A 9 -10.29 -2.94 10.43
N THR A 10 -9.38 -2.29 11.16
CA THR A 10 -9.41 -2.19 12.63
C THR A 10 -9.52 -0.76 13.13
N LYS A 11 -9.15 0.21 12.32
CA LYS A 11 -9.13 1.63 12.68
C LYS A 11 -9.51 2.50 11.49
N ILE A 12 -10.19 3.60 11.78
CA ILE A 12 -10.38 4.73 10.86
C ILE A 12 -9.48 5.85 11.35
N GLU A 13 -8.65 6.37 10.49
CA GLU A 13 -7.78 7.50 10.76
C GLU A 13 -8.23 8.70 9.92
N SER A 14 -8.22 9.89 10.50
CA SER A 14 -8.54 11.13 9.79
C SER A 14 -7.46 12.19 10.03
N VAL A 15 -7.13 12.93 8.97
CA VAL A 15 -6.16 14.01 9.01
C VAL A 15 -6.74 15.25 8.32
N LEU A 16 -6.39 16.44 8.82
CA LEU A 16 -6.57 17.69 8.10
C LEU A 16 -5.19 18.22 7.73
N LEU A 17 -4.94 18.40 6.45
CA LEU A 17 -3.74 19.04 5.94
C LEU A 17 -4.05 20.46 5.47
N ASP A 18 -3.11 21.39 5.70
CA ASP A 18 -3.13 22.70 5.05
C ASP A 18 -2.68 22.63 3.59
N ASP A 19 -2.62 23.76 2.91
CA ASP A 19 -2.24 23.82 1.49
C ASP A 19 -0.75 23.54 1.28
N ASN A 20 0.07 23.63 2.31
CA ASN A 20 1.50 23.29 2.31
C ASN A 20 1.76 21.83 2.72
N GLY A 21 0.71 21.05 3.03
CA GLY A 21 0.83 19.67 3.50
C GLY A 21 1.13 19.53 5.00
N SER A 22 1.08 20.63 5.78
CA SER A 22 1.25 20.56 7.23
C SER A 22 0.00 19.97 7.89
N GLU A 23 0.20 19.12 8.87
CA GLU A 23 -0.89 18.46 9.60
C GLU A 23 -1.47 19.44 10.67
N LEU A 24 -2.74 19.81 10.51
CA LEU A 24 -3.46 20.68 11.42
C LEU A 24 -4.31 19.93 12.45
N HIS A 25 -4.71 18.70 12.11
CA HIS A 25 -5.49 17.82 12.96
C HIS A 25 -5.31 16.37 12.56
N ARG A 26 -5.31 15.51 13.57
CA ARG A 26 -5.34 14.05 13.40
C ARG A 26 -6.24 13.43 14.44
N SER A 27 -7.02 12.44 14.06
CA SER A 27 -7.73 11.57 14.98
C SER A 27 -7.76 10.14 14.49
N ARG A 28 -7.93 9.22 15.43
CA ARG A 28 -8.00 7.78 15.17
C ARG A 28 -9.08 7.17 16.04
N LYS A 29 -9.87 6.28 15.48
CA LYS A 29 -10.92 5.53 16.19
C LYS A 29 -11.01 4.11 15.66
N GLU A 30 -11.69 3.23 16.39
CA GLU A 30 -11.97 1.86 15.92
C GLU A 30 -12.83 1.88 14.66
N SER A 31 -12.55 0.93 13.76
CA SER A 31 -13.35 0.72 12.56
C SER A 31 -14.52 -0.17 12.88
N PRO A 32 -15.77 0.28 12.64
CA PRO A 32 -16.94 -0.59 12.72
C PRO A 32 -16.82 -1.76 11.71
N LYS A 33 -17.44 -2.88 12.05
CA LYS A 33 -17.51 -4.05 11.16
C LYS A 33 -18.89 -4.16 10.48
N ASP A 34 -19.52 -3.04 10.28
CA ASP A 34 -20.79 -2.86 9.60
C ASP A 34 -20.68 -1.71 8.61
N TYR A 35 -21.29 -1.87 7.44
CA TYR A 35 -21.19 -0.89 6.36
C TYR A 35 -21.80 0.47 6.72
N LYS A 36 -23.03 0.46 7.26
CA LYS A 36 -23.74 1.69 7.62
C LYS A 36 -23.05 2.45 8.76
N GLU A 37 -22.59 1.73 9.76
CA GLU A 37 -21.82 2.29 10.87
C GLU A 37 -20.48 2.85 10.38
N THR A 38 -19.83 2.21 9.39
CA THR A 38 -18.63 2.73 8.75
C THR A 38 -18.88 4.06 8.08
N LEU A 39 -19.93 4.18 7.25
CA LEU A 39 -20.32 5.44 6.61
C LEU A 39 -20.61 6.55 7.63
N ASN A 40 -21.39 6.23 8.67
CA ASN A 40 -21.70 7.17 9.76
C ASN A 40 -20.41 7.63 10.45
N SER A 41 -19.54 6.70 10.78
CA SER A 41 -18.27 6.97 11.45
C SER A 41 -17.38 7.93 10.64
N ILE A 42 -17.25 7.72 9.34
CA ILE A 42 -16.50 8.61 8.45
C ILE A 42 -17.17 9.98 8.38
N THR A 43 -18.48 10.02 8.16
CA THR A 43 -19.26 11.26 8.08
C THR A 43 -19.12 12.11 9.35
N ASP A 44 -19.18 11.49 10.52
CA ASP A 44 -19.02 12.18 11.81
C ASP A 44 -17.60 12.73 11.97
N SER A 45 -16.56 11.98 11.55
CA SER A 45 -15.19 12.48 11.58
C SER A 45 -15.02 13.74 10.73
N VAL A 46 -15.58 13.75 9.55
CA VAL A 46 -15.55 14.92 8.65
C VAL A 46 -16.28 16.10 9.28
N LYS A 47 -17.50 15.90 9.79
CA LYS A 47 -18.30 16.95 10.43
C LYS A 47 -17.61 17.55 11.66
N ILE A 48 -16.95 16.73 12.49
CA ILE A 48 -16.18 17.19 13.65
C ILE A 48 -15.03 18.12 13.22
N ILE A 49 -14.28 17.74 12.19
CA ILE A 49 -13.18 18.55 11.66
C ILE A 49 -13.71 19.85 11.09
N GLU A 50 -14.76 19.81 10.28
CA GLU A 50 -15.36 21.00 9.66
C GLU A 50 -15.95 21.99 10.69
N SER A 51 -16.62 21.47 11.70
CA SER A 51 -17.12 22.28 12.81
C SER A 51 -15.98 23.01 13.54
N LYS A 52 -14.88 22.31 13.83
CA LYS A 52 -13.70 22.87 14.50
C LYS A 52 -13.04 23.97 13.68
N PHE A 53 -12.94 23.81 12.37
CA PHE A 53 -12.27 24.74 11.47
C PHE A 53 -13.22 25.70 10.75
N LYS A 54 -14.54 25.57 10.96
CA LYS A 54 -15.60 26.42 10.39
C LYS A 54 -15.53 26.54 8.86
N LYS A 55 -15.22 25.43 8.18
CA LYS A 55 -15.07 25.35 6.73
C LYS A 55 -15.63 24.06 6.17
N ASN A 56 -16.24 24.16 4.99
CA ASN A 56 -16.53 22.99 4.16
C ASN A 56 -15.29 22.65 3.34
N LEU A 57 -14.78 21.44 3.48
CA LEU A 57 -13.45 21.04 3.00
C LEU A 57 -13.55 19.90 2.00
N ASN A 58 -12.61 19.84 1.06
CA ASN A 58 -12.48 18.66 0.20
C ASN A 58 -12.11 17.44 1.03
N VAL A 59 -12.73 16.30 0.68
CA VAL A 59 -12.55 15.03 1.39
C VAL A 59 -12.09 13.97 0.40
N GLY A 60 -11.03 13.25 0.77
CA GLY A 60 -10.61 12.02 0.10
C GLY A 60 -10.59 10.87 1.11
N VAL A 61 -10.89 9.68 0.63
CA VAL A 61 -10.95 8.48 1.46
C VAL A 61 -10.12 7.38 0.80
N CYS A 62 -9.19 6.78 1.53
CA CYS A 62 -8.62 5.52 1.10
C CYS A 62 -9.30 4.34 1.83
N HIS A 63 -9.39 3.21 1.12
CA HIS A 63 -10.09 2.03 1.59
C HIS A 63 -9.39 0.74 1.14
N PRO A 64 -9.58 -0.39 1.84
CA PRO A 64 -9.10 -1.69 1.40
C PRO A 64 -9.88 -2.21 0.20
N GLY A 65 -9.22 -3.00 -0.63
CA GLY A 65 -9.79 -3.54 -1.87
C GLY A 65 -9.74 -2.55 -3.04
N SER A 66 -10.26 -2.94 -4.19
CA SER A 66 -10.33 -2.13 -5.40
C SER A 66 -11.78 -1.77 -5.74
N THR A 67 -11.95 -0.68 -6.49
CA THR A 67 -13.28 -0.30 -7.01
C THR A 67 -13.40 -0.76 -8.46
N ASN A 68 -14.43 -1.55 -8.75
CA ASN A 68 -14.80 -1.90 -10.13
C ASN A 68 -15.28 -0.64 -10.85
N LEU A 69 -14.64 -0.26 -11.94
CA LEU A 69 -14.90 1.01 -12.62
C LEU A 69 -16.25 1.05 -13.34
N ASP A 70 -16.77 -0.10 -13.79
CA ASP A 70 -18.05 -0.17 -14.49
C ASP A 70 -19.25 -0.08 -13.53
N THR A 71 -19.12 -0.70 -12.36
CA THR A 71 -20.24 -0.83 -11.40
C THR A 71 -20.14 0.09 -10.20
N GLY A 72 -18.96 0.63 -9.91
CA GLY A 72 -18.67 1.41 -8.70
C GLY A 72 -18.61 0.57 -7.42
N LEU A 73 -18.62 -0.77 -7.53
CA LEU A 73 -18.64 -1.67 -6.38
C LEU A 73 -17.23 -1.96 -5.88
N ILE A 74 -17.05 -1.98 -4.56
CA ILE A 74 -15.80 -2.46 -3.94
C ILE A 74 -15.67 -3.97 -4.10
N GLN A 75 -14.46 -4.42 -4.40
CA GLN A 75 -14.07 -5.81 -4.56
C GLN A 75 -12.79 -6.10 -3.77
N ASN A 76 -12.60 -7.36 -3.40
CA ASN A 76 -11.36 -7.86 -2.77
C ASN A 76 -10.98 -7.19 -1.43
N ALA A 77 -11.93 -6.62 -0.70
CA ALA A 77 -11.68 -6.09 0.64
C ALA A 77 -11.64 -7.23 1.67
N TYR A 78 -10.60 -8.08 1.61
CA TYR A 78 -10.50 -9.33 2.40
C TYR A 78 -10.58 -9.11 3.92
N ASN A 79 -9.96 -8.06 4.44
CA ASN A 79 -9.95 -7.75 5.87
C ASN A 79 -11.14 -6.87 6.30
N SER A 80 -11.97 -6.44 5.34
CA SER A 80 -13.16 -5.59 5.54
C SER A 80 -14.31 -6.08 4.67
N PRO A 81 -14.78 -7.35 4.85
CA PRO A 81 -15.71 -7.99 3.91
C PRO A 81 -17.06 -7.27 3.80
N TRP A 82 -17.45 -6.47 4.80
CA TRP A 82 -18.67 -5.64 4.77
C TRP A 82 -18.65 -4.52 3.72
N LEU A 83 -17.49 -4.22 3.13
CA LEU A 83 -17.35 -3.25 2.04
C LEU A 83 -17.61 -3.87 0.67
N ASN A 84 -17.43 -5.19 0.51
CA ASN A 84 -17.56 -5.85 -0.78
C ASN A 84 -18.98 -5.73 -1.33
N ASN A 85 -19.09 -5.47 -2.64
CA ASN A 85 -20.31 -5.24 -3.37
C ASN A 85 -21.08 -3.98 -2.94
N MET A 86 -20.44 -3.03 -2.24
CA MET A 86 -21.04 -1.74 -1.87
C MET A 86 -20.55 -0.63 -2.79
N LYS A 87 -21.42 0.34 -3.09
CA LYS A 87 -21.10 1.58 -3.86
C LYS A 87 -20.52 2.65 -2.93
N PHE A 88 -19.42 2.33 -2.29
CA PHE A 88 -18.85 3.11 -1.18
C PHE A 88 -18.62 4.59 -1.55
N SER A 89 -18.04 4.86 -2.72
CA SER A 89 -17.75 6.23 -3.18
C SER A 89 -19.03 7.05 -3.37
N ASP A 90 -20.07 6.43 -3.93
CA ASP A 90 -21.38 7.09 -4.13
C ASP A 90 -22.07 7.34 -2.79
N ASP A 91 -22.05 6.35 -1.90
CA ASP A 91 -22.79 6.43 -0.64
C ASP A 91 -22.15 7.41 0.34
N ILE A 92 -20.81 7.48 0.42
CA ILE A 92 -20.14 8.50 1.25
C ILE A 92 -20.32 9.91 0.66
N SER A 93 -20.33 10.04 -0.68
CA SER A 93 -20.60 11.31 -1.36
C SER A 93 -22.01 11.80 -1.07
N LYS A 94 -23.02 10.91 -1.08
CA LYS A 94 -24.40 11.23 -0.68
C LYS A 94 -24.48 11.63 0.79
N SER A 95 -23.82 10.89 1.69
CA SER A 95 -23.85 11.15 3.13
C SER A 95 -23.26 12.52 3.50
N LEU A 96 -22.28 12.99 2.72
CA LEU A 96 -21.65 14.31 2.88
C LEU A 96 -22.24 15.39 1.97
N ASN A 97 -23.22 15.03 1.12
CA ASN A 97 -23.85 15.92 0.12
C ASN A 97 -22.84 16.67 -0.76
N ARG A 98 -21.76 15.98 -1.16
CA ARG A 98 -20.71 16.48 -2.06
C ARG A 98 -19.88 15.34 -2.63
N LYS A 99 -19.14 15.61 -3.70
CA LYS A 99 -18.21 14.65 -4.29
C LYS A 99 -17.10 14.33 -3.28
N VAL A 100 -16.90 13.03 -3.02
CA VAL A 100 -15.78 12.48 -2.26
C VAL A 100 -14.97 11.58 -3.18
N LEU A 101 -13.66 11.77 -3.21
CA LEU A 101 -12.78 10.91 -3.99
C LEU A 101 -12.32 9.75 -3.12
N CYS A 102 -12.54 8.54 -3.62
CA CYS A 102 -12.17 7.31 -2.93
C CYS A 102 -11.18 6.51 -3.78
N GLU A 103 -10.17 5.92 -3.14
CA GLU A 103 -9.15 5.13 -3.82
C GLU A 103 -8.61 4.04 -2.88
N ASN A 104 -7.93 3.04 -3.46
CA ASN A 104 -7.26 1.99 -2.70
C ASN A 104 -6.16 2.55 -1.79
N ASP A 105 -5.93 1.90 -0.66
CA ASP A 105 -4.93 2.29 0.35
C ASP A 105 -3.49 2.33 -0.18
N ALA A 106 -3.10 1.35 -1.01
CA ALA A 106 -1.76 1.32 -1.60
C ALA A 106 -1.56 2.43 -2.66
N ASN A 107 -2.61 2.76 -3.42
CA ASN A 107 -2.58 3.90 -4.35
C ASN A 107 -2.44 5.22 -3.60
N CYS A 108 -3.18 5.41 -2.49
CA CYS A 108 -3.03 6.59 -1.64
C CYS A 108 -1.65 6.67 -0.98
N PHE A 109 -1.10 5.54 -0.53
CA PHE A 109 0.27 5.47 -0.03
C PHE A 109 1.27 5.96 -1.08
N ALA A 110 1.22 5.40 -2.29
CA ALA A 110 2.11 5.78 -3.38
C ALA A 110 1.95 7.26 -3.76
N LEU A 111 0.71 7.77 -3.79
CA LEU A 111 0.41 9.18 -4.07
C LEU A 111 1.05 10.11 -3.04
N SER A 112 0.93 9.81 -1.75
CA SER A 112 1.54 10.60 -0.68
C SER A 112 3.05 10.71 -0.86
N GLU A 113 3.71 9.57 -1.08
CA GLU A 113 5.15 9.53 -1.21
C GLU A 113 5.66 10.20 -2.50
N ALA A 114 4.90 10.12 -3.59
CA ALA A 114 5.20 10.81 -4.84
C ALA A 114 4.89 12.31 -4.79
N PHE A 115 3.96 12.75 -3.96
CA PHE A 115 3.53 14.17 -3.95
C PHE A 115 4.45 15.07 -3.12
N ASP A 116 4.62 14.75 -1.84
CA ASP A 116 5.42 15.51 -0.86
C ASP A 116 6.27 14.61 0.07
N GLY A 117 6.29 13.30 -0.20
CA GLY A 117 7.02 12.29 0.55
C GLY A 117 8.46 12.07 0.09
N SER A 118 8.96 10.86 0.30
CA SER A 118 10.35 10.49 -0.02
C SER A 118 10.64 10.46 -1.53
N ALA A 119 9.60 10.25 -2.33
CA ALA A 119 9.71 10.15 -3.78
C ALA A 119 9.22 11.41 -4.53
N GLN A 120 9.09 12.57 -3.87
CA GLN A 120 8.51 13.80 -4.44
C GLN A 120 9.21 14.35 -5.70
N HIS A 121 10.46 13.98 -5.93
CA HIS A 121 11.29 14.45 -7.07
C HIS A 121 11.31 13.46 -8.24
N TYR A 122 10.64 12.32 -8.13
CA TYR A 122 10.60 11.28 -9.13
C TYR A 122 9.29 11.31 -9.91
N LYS A 123 9.37 10.97 -11.19
CA LYS A 123 8.24 11.02 -12.12
C LYS A 123 7.40 9.75 -12.05
N ILE A 124 8.06 8.59 -12.07
CA ILE A 124 7.42 7.26 -12.02
C ILE A 124 7.74 6.64 -10.67
N VAL A 125 6.73 6.53 -9.82
CA VAL A 125 6.87 6.02 -8.46
C VAL A 125 6.00 4.79 -8.28
N PHE A 126 6.61 3.70 -7.84
CA PHE A 126 5.90 2.50 -7.43
C PHE A 126 5.95 2.36 -5.91
N GLY A 127 4.81 2.57 -5.26
CA GLY A 127 4.67 2.36 -3.82
C GLY A 127 4.30 0.91 -3.54
N ILE A 128 5.03 0.24 -2.66
CA ILE A 128 4.70 -1.11 -2.21
C ILE A 128 4.34 -1.09 -0.73
N ILE A 129 3.36 -1.89 -0.34
CA ILE A 129 2.98 -2.10 1.07
C ILE A 129 3.16 -3.58 1.38
N LEU A 130 4.19 -3.91 2.16
CA LEU A 130 4.41 -5.24 2.69
C LEU A 130 3.93 -5.29 4.15
N GLY A 131 2.78 -5.89 4.34
CA GLY A 131 2.12 -6.04 5.64
C GLY A 131 1.65 -7.47 5.85
N SER A 132 0.43 -7.65 6.34
CA SER A 132 -0.22 -8.98 6.38
C SER A 132 -0.42 -9.56 4.98
N GLY A 133 -0.68 -8.69 4.01
CA GLY A 133 -0.71 -8.94 2.57
C GLY A 133 0.37 -8.15 1.84
N CYS A 134 0.22 -8.03 0.52
CA CYS A 134 1.13 -7.32 -0.37
C CYS A 134 0.34 -6.45 -1.34
N GLY A 135 0.36 -5.13 -1.13
CA GLY A 135 -0.26 -4.16 -2.02
C GLY A 135 0.74 -3.36 -2.83
N GLY A 136 0.27 -2.69 -3.87
CA GLY A 136 1.08 -1.76 -4.64
C GLY A 136 0.24 -0.65 -5.28
N GLY A 137 0.88 0.49 -5.53
CA GLY A 137 0.28 1.62 -6.23
C GLY A 137 1.28 2.24 -7.19
N LEU A 138 0.80 2.65 -8.35
CA LEU A 138 1.63 3.28 -9.38
C LEU A 138 1.21 4.73 -9.58
N VAL A 139 2.19 5.63 -9.48
CA VAL A 139 2.01 7.07 -9.66
C VAL A 139 2.95 7.56 -10.76
N ILE A 140 2.39 8.26 -11.73
CA ILE A 140 3.13 8.88 -12.83
C ILE A 140 2.79 10.37 -12.86
N ASP A 141 3.80 11.24 -12.85
CA ASP A 141 3.61 12.69 -12.83
C ASP A 141 2.64 13.14 -11.71
N LYS A 142 2.79 12.56 -10.51
CA LYS A 142 1.94 12.82 -9.33
C LYS A 142 0.46 12.47 -9.50
N LYS A 143 0.12 11.60 -10.46
CA LYS A 143 -1.23 11.06 -10.67
C LYS A 143 -1.22 9.54 -10.52
N ILE A 144 -2.21 9.04 -9.83
CA ILE A 144 -2.39 7.58 -9.70
C ILE A 144 -2.74 7.00 -11.07
N LEU A 145 -2.05 5.94 -11.46
CA LEU A 145 -2.43 5.11 -12.59
C LEU A 145 -3.32 3.96 -12.09
N VAL A 146 -4.59 4.00 -12.43
CA VAL A 146 -5.56 2.94 -12.06
C VAL A 146 -5.66 1.89 -13.16
N GLY A 147 -5.62 2.31 -14.42
CA GLY A 147 -5.85 1.47 -15.60
C GLY A 147 -7.34 1.12 -15.80
N PRO A 148 -7.72 0.62 -16.99
CA PRO A 148 -9.13 0.39 -17.32
C PRO A 148 -9.78 -0.75 -16.53
N ASN A 149 -8.99 -1.63 -15.94
CA ASN A 149 -9.48 -2.77 -15.15
C ASN A 149 -9.28 -2.58 -13.64
N ALA A 150 -8.76 -1.44 -13.20
CA ALA A 150 -8.33 -1.17 -11.83
C ALA A 150 -7.33 -2.22 -11.28
N PHE A 151 -6.42 -2.71 -12.13
CA PHE A 151 -5.40 -3.71 -11.77
C PHE A 151 -3.97 -3.14 -11.74
N ALA A 152 -3.79 -1.85 -12.06
CA ALA A 152 -2.47 -1.24 -11.95
C ALA A 152 -2.02 -1.26 -10.48
N GLY A 153 -0.83 -1.82 -10.23
CA GLY A 153 -0.33 -1.98 -8.87
C GLY A 153 -0.67 -3.32 -8.18
N GLU A 154 -1.52 -4.17 -8.76
CA GLU A 154 -1.91 -5.49 -8.22
C GLU A 154 -0.79 -6.56 -8.40
N TRP A 155 0.45 -6.18 -8.14
CA TRP A 155 1.63 -7.01 -8.35
C TRP A 155 1.71 -8.24 -7.44
N GLY A 156 1.11 -8.15 -6.23
CA GLY A 156 1.04 -9.26 -5.29
C GLY A 156 0.35 -10.49 -5.84
N HIS A 157 -0.54 -10.32 -6.81
CA HIS A 157 -1.29 -11.39 -7.46
C HIS A 157 -0.56 -12.06 -8.64
N VAL A 158 0.60 -11.55 -9.06
CA VAL A 158 1.38 -12.14 -10.15
C VAL A 158 1.94 -13.49 -9.71
N PRO A 159 1.68 -14.58 -10.48
CA PRO A 159 2.21 -15.91 -10.15
C PRO A 159 3.71 -15.97 -10.45
N ILE A 160 4.50 -16.46 -9.50
CA ILE A 160 5.96 -16.71 -9.65
C ILE A 160 6.35 -18.15 -9.36
N GLY A 161 5.38 -19.04 -9.22
CA GLY A 161 5.57 -20.46 -9.02
C GLY A 161 5.45 -21.28 -10.30
N LYS A 162 5.68 -22.61 -10.17
CA LYS A 162 5.71 -23.54 -11.31
C LYS A 162 4.37 -24.20 -11.64
N SER A 163 3.34 -24.08 -10.83
CA SER A 163 2.02 -24.70 -11.04
C SER A 163 0.85 -23.77 -10.71
N LYS A 164 -0.37 -24.13 -11.17
CA LYS A 164 -1.60 -23.37 -10.85
C LYS A 164 -1.94 -23.32 -9.34
N LYS A 165 -1.31 -24.16 -8.53
CA LYS A 165 -1.40 -24.16 -7.06
C LYS A 165 -0.23 -23.41 -6.43
N ASP A 166 0.73 -23.00 -7.24
CA ASP A 166 1.90 -22.31 -6.76
C ASP A 166 1.60 -20.85 -6.60
N HIS A 167 2.21 -20.33 -5.66
CA HIS A 167 2.05 -19.09 -4.98
C HIS A 167 2.28 -17.90 -5.91
N ASN A 168 1.47 -16.89 -5.70
CA ASN A 168 1.71 -15.56 -6.23
C ASN A 168 2.77 -14.83 -5.37
N ILE A 169 3.15 -13.64 -5.78
CA ILE A 169 4.13 -12.81 -5.07
C ILE A 169 3.76 -12.63 -3.60
N GLU A 170 2.48 -12.35 -3.29
CA GLU A 170 2.01 -12.14 -1.91
C GLU A 170 2.32 -13.34 -0.99
N GLU A 171 2.15 -14.56 -1.48
CA GLU A 171 2.43 -15.77 -0.69
C GLU A 171 3.91 -15.89 -0.28
N PHE A 172 4.81 -15.24 -1.01
CA PHE A 172 6.24 -15.29 -0.72
C PHE A 172 6.73 -14.11 0.10
N ILE A 173 6.17 -12.91 -0.07
CA ILE A 173 6.74 -11.68 0.48
C ILE A 173 5.81 -10.92 1.44
N SER A 174 4.63 -11.46 1.75
CA SER A 174 3.78 -10.89 2.81
C SER A 174 4.08 -11.51 4.18
N GLY A 175 3.66 -10.85 5.25
CA GLY A 175 3.82 -11.37 6.61
C GLY A 175 3.11 -12.69 6.81
N LYS A 176 1.84 -12.81 6.37
CA LYS A 176 1.10 -14.08 6.43
C LYS A 176 1.70 -15.17 5.54
N GLY A 177 2.23 -14.79 4.39
CA GLY A 177 2.94 -15.71 3.51
C GLY A 177 4.19 -16.27 4.19
N LEU A 178 5.02 -15.40 4.77
CA LEU A 178 6.22 -15.79 5.52
C LEU A 178 5.89 -16.72 6.70
N GLU A 179 4.83 -16.41 7.47
CA GLU A 179 4.35 -17.25 8.57
C GLU A 179 3.94 -18.65 8.10
N ARG A 180 3.21 -18.75 6.97
CA ARG A 180 2.82 -20.02 6.37
C ARG A 180 4.02 -20.82 5.89
N GLN A 181 4.96 -20.21 5.20
CA GLN A 181 6.18 -20.85 4.74
C GLN A 181 7.00 -21.39 5.91
N TYR A 182 7.17 -20.59 6.97
CA TYR A 182 7.87 -21.01 8.19
C TYR A 182 7.19 -22.23 8.85
N LEU A 183 5.87 -22.18 9.02
CA LEU A 183 5.10 -23.29 9.56
C LEU A 183 5.21 -24.56 8.70
N ALA A 184 5.11 -24.42 7.39
CA ALA A 184 5.23 -25.55 6.47
C ALA A 184 6.59 -26.23 6.55
N LYS A 185 7.67 -25.43 6.61
CA LYS A 185 9.08 -25.91 6.58
C LYS A 185 9.54 -26.45 7.92
N PHE A 186 9.24 -25.76 9.01
CA PHE A 186 9.79 -26.07 10.34
C PHE A 186 8.76 -26.65 11.33
N LYS A 187 7.48 -26.78 10.94
CA LYS A 187 6.39 -27.28 11.79
C LYS A 187 6.20 -26.49 13.10
N LYS A 188 6.65 -25.24 13.11
CA LYS A 188 6.53 -24.29 14.24
C LYS A 188 5.77 -23.04 13.79
N LYS A 189 4.94 -22.51 14.68
CA LYS A 189 4.20 -21.27 14.41
C LYS A 189 4.95 -20.09 15.01
N LEU A 190 5.36 -19.13 14.18
CA LEU A 190 5.92 -17.84 14.57
C LEU A 190 5.26 -16.73 13.78
N PHE A 191 5.15 -15.54 14.37
CA PHE A 191 4.73 -14.34 13.66
C PHE A 191 5.89 -13.77 12.85
N ALA A 192 5.57 -13.12 11.72
CA ALA A 192 6.57 -12.56 10.82
C ALA A 192 7.60 -11.68 11.56
N LYS A 193 7.16 -10.82 12.47
CA LYS A 193 8.03 -9.97 13.28
C LYS A 193 9.04 -10.78 14.12
N ASP A 194 8.61 -11.90 14.70
CA ASP A 194 9.47 -12.76 15.51
C ASP A 194 10.46 -13.54 14.64
N ILE A 195 10.04 -13.91 13.41
CA ILE A 195 10.94 -14.55 12.43
C ILE A 195 12.09 -13.60 12.08
N PHE A 196 11.80 -12.35 11.70
CA PHE A 196 12.83 -11.35 11.41
C PHE A 196 13.71 -11.07 12.63
N LYS A 197 13.12 -10.90 13.83
CA LYS A 197 13.88 -10.70 15.06
C LYS A 197 14.87 -11.83 15.31
N LYS A 198 14.42 -13.08 15.26
CA LYS A 198 15.28 -14.25 15.48
C LYS A 198 16.32 -14.44 14.37
N SER A 199 16.02 -14.05 13.15
CA SER A 199 17.01 -14.01 12.07
C SER A 199 18.18 -13.09 12.42
N ARG A 200 17.90 -11.89 12.93
CA ARG A 200 18.94 -10.94 13.43
C ARG A 200 19.75 -11.49 14.60
N GLU A 201 19.15 -12.37 15.39
CA GLU A 201 19.83 -13.10 16.48
C GLU A 201 20.61 -14.33 15.97
N ASN A 202 20.78 -14.48 14.65
CA ASN A 202 21.48 -15.58 13.97
C ASN A 202 20.87 -16.97 14.19
N SER A 203 19.58 -17.07 14.48
CA SER A 203 18.87 -18.35 14.53
C SER A 203 18.83 -18.98 13.12
N PRO A 204 19.38 -20.20 12.92
CA PRO A 204 19.64 -20.73 11.57
C PRO A 204 18.37 -20.89 10.70
N ASN A 205 17.28 -21.36 11.28
CA ASN A 205 16.02 -21.57 10.55
C ASN A 205 15.39 -20.23 10.09
N GLU A 206 15.39 -19.26 10.98
CA GLU A 206 14.83 -17.93 10.73
C GLU A 206 15.70 -17.16 9.75
N LYS A 207 17.02 -17.27 9.84
CA LYS A 207 17.95 -16.69 8.87
C LYS A 207 17.71 -17.24 7.46
N MET A 208 17.61 -18.57 7.34
CA MET A 208 17.34 -19.22 6.06
C MET A 208 16.03 -18.72 5.42
N ILE A 209 14.94 -18.61 6.19
CA ILE A 209 13.65 -18.18 5.64
C ILE A 209 13.61 -16.70 5.28
N VAL A 210 14.36 -15.85 6.01
CA VAL A 210 14.51 -14.42 5.67
C VAL A 210 15.37 -14.25 4.42
N GLU A 211 16.42 -15.04 4.24
CA GLU A 211 17.20 -15.05 3.00
C GLU A 211 16.34 -15.48 1.79
N GLU A 212 15.47 -16.50 1.95
CA GLU A 212 14.50 -16.90 0.92
C GLU A 212 13.52 -15.78 0.63
N PHE A 213 13.01 -15.08 1.65
CA PHE A 213 12.15 -13.91 1.51
C PHE A 213 12.85 -12.79 0.71
N ASN A 214 14.08 -12.42 1.07
CA ASN A 214 14.85 -11.39 0.38
C ASN A 214 15.07 -11.75 -1.11
N ASN A 215 15.39 -13.00 -1.39
CA ASN A 215 15.54 -13.48 -2.76
C ASN A 215 14.23 -13.39 -3.55
N LYS A 216 13.09 -13.79 -2.96
CA LYS A 216 11.78 -13.69 -3.62
C LYS A 216 11.36 -12.23 -3.81
N LEU A 217 11.66 -11.36 -2.86
CA LEU A 217 11.41 -9.92 -2.99
C LEU A 217 12.23 -9.33 -4.15
N GLY A 218 13.53 -9.61 -4.21
CA GLY A 218 14.39 -9.15 -5.32
C GLY A 218 13.93 -9.66 -6.69
N LEU A 219 13.54 -10.95 -6.77
CA LEU A 219 12.91 -11.51 -7.98
C LEU A 219 11.64 -10.76 -8.37
N SER A 220 10.75 -10.51 -7.40
CA SER A 220 9.47 -9.82 -7.67
C SER A 220 9.69 -8.38 -8.12
N LEU A 221 10.65 -7.68 -7.51
CA LEU A 221 11.01 -6.32 -7.91
C LEU A 221 11.64 -6.28 -9.31
N SER A 222 12.42 -7.29 -9.69
CA SER A 222 12.98 -7.37 -11.04
C SER A 222 11.88 -7.48 -12.12
N LEU A 223 10.75 -8.16 -11.83
CA LEU A 223 9.59 -8.19 -12.73
C LEU A 223 8.97 -6.80 -12.89
N ILE A 224 8.77 -6.08 -11.79
CA ILE A 224 8.23 -4.72 -11.82
C ILE A 224 9.14 -3.78 -12.62
N ILE A 225 10.45 -3.86 -12.41
CA ILE A 225 11.42 -3.03 -13.13
C ILE A 225 11.43 -3.38 -14.62
N ASN A 226 11.38 -4.65 -15.00
CA ASN A 226 11.31 -5.06 -16.40
C ASN A 226 10.03 -4.58 -17.13
N ILE A 227 8.93 -4.31 -16.39
CA ILE A 227 7.64 -3.92 -16.99
C ILE A 227 7.42 -2.41 -16.93
N ILE A 228 7.76 -1.78 -15.80
CA ILE A 228 7.42 -0.37 -15.52
C ILE A 228 8.64 0.54 -15.57
N ASP A 229 9.83 0.04 -15.20
CA ASP A 229 11.08 0.80 -15.04
C ASP A 229 10.89 2.09 -14.22
N PRO A 230 10.43 2.00 -12.96
CA PRO A 230 10.12 3.18 -12.17
C PRO A 230 11.40 3.91 -11.73
N ASP A 231 11.32 5.24 -11.58
CA ASP A 231 12.44 6.02 -11.02
C ASP A 231 12.67 5.69 -9.54
N ALA A 232 11.59 5.42 -8.80
CA ALA A 232 11.65 5.12 -7.37
C ALA A 232 10.66 4.03 -6.97
N ILE A 233 11.07 3.17 -6.03
CA ILE A 233 10.21 2.23 -5.32
C ILE A 233 10.22 2.62 -3.84
N VAL A 234 9.04 2.86 -3.26
CA VAL A 234 8.90 3.22 -1.84
C VAL A 234 8.33 2.04 -1.05
N PHE A 235 9.01 1.66 0.02
CA PHE A 235 8.75 0.45 0.81
C PHE A 235 7.97 0.78 2.08
N GLY A 236 6.63 0.59 2.05
CA GLY A 236 5.73 0.75 3.19
C GLY A 236 5.26 -0.57 3.80
N GLY A 237 4.57 -0.45 4.94
CA GLY A 237 4.02 -1.58 5.67
C GLY A 237 4.96 -2.20 6.70
N GLY A 238 4.35 -2.92 7.65
CA GLY A 238 5.07 -3.45 8.83
C GLY A 238 6.19 -4.43 8.50
N VAL A 239 6.05 -5.24 7.45
CA VAL A 239 7.10 -6.18 7.00
C VAL A 239 8.27 -5.41 6.36
N SER A 240 8.00 -4.34 5.62
CA SER A 240 9.06 -3.49 5.07
C SER A 240 9.93 -2.85 6.15
N ASN A 241 9.37 -2.59 7.34
CA ASN A 241 10.13 -2.05 8.48
C ASN A 241 11.13 -3.07 9.07
N GLU A 242 10.91 -4.36 8.82
CA GLU A 242 11.81 -5.43 9.28
C GLU A 242 12.97 -5.71 8.31
N ILE A 243 12.93 -5.15 7.09
CA ILE A 243 14.00 -5.27 6.10
C ILE A 243 15.20 -4.44 6.58
N GLU A 244 16.32 -5.11 6.84
CA GLU A 244 17.52 -4.47 7.40
C GLU A 244 18.20 -3.55 6.40
N SER A 245 18.28 -3.97 5.14
CA SER A 245 19.00 -3.25 4.09
C SER A 245 18.24 -3.23 2.77
N LEU A 246 17.78 -2.07 2.36
CA LEU A 246 17.23 -1.88 1.01
C LEU A 246 18.32 -1.99 -0.06
N GLU A 247 19.57 -1.71 0.27
CA GLU A 247 20.70 -1.88 -0.66
C GLU A 247 20.94 -3.36 -0.94
N GLU A 248 20.84 -4.25 0.05
CA GLU A 248 20.93 -5.69 -0.17
C GLU A 248 19.82 -6.18 -1.11
N ILE A 249 18.57 -5.75 -0.89
CA ILE A 249 17.45 -6.07 -1.78
C ILE A 249 17.71 -5.56 -3.19
N LYS A 250 18.30 -4.36 -3.33
CA LYS A 250 18.68 -3.80 -4.62
C LYS A 250 19.71 -4.67 -5.34
N ILE A 251 20.75 -5.10 -4.64
CA ILE A 251 21.79 -6.01 -5.20
C ILE A 251 21.17 -7.32 -5.68
N ILE A 252 20.28 -7.91 -4.89
CA ILE A 252 19.55 -9.14 -5.30
C ILE A 252 18.71 -8.88 -6.55
N THR A 253 18.03 -7.73 -6.62
CA THR A 253 17.22 -7.33 -7.78
C THR A 253 18.09 -7.17 -9.03
N GLU A 254 19.24 -6.51 -8.93
CA GLU A 254 20.22 -6.34 -10.00
C GLU A 254 20.74 -7.67 -10.54
N LYS A 255 20.94 -8.65 -9.65
CA LYS A 255 21.33 -10.01 -10.05
C LYS A 255 20.27 -10.64 -10.96
N TYR A 256 18.99 -10.63 -10.56
CA TYR A 256 17.90 -11.17 -11.36
C TYR A 256 17.74 -10.42 -12.69
N LEU A 257 17.84 -9.09 -12.69
CA LEU A 257 17.80 -8.29 -13.91
C LEU A 257 18.96 -8.64 -14.87
N SER A 258 20.16 -8.88 -14.32
CA SER A 258 21.32 -9.29 -15.11
C SER A 258 21.11 -10.66 -15.75
N GLU A 259 20.59 -11.63 -14.98
CA GLU A 259 20.31 -12.98 -15.45
C GLU A 259 19.21 -13.00 -16.52
N PHE A 260 18.07 -12.33 -16.28
CA PHE A 260 16.92 -12.37 -17.17
C PHE A 260 17.15 -11.61 -18.49
N ASN A 261 17.90 -10.51 -18.43
CA ASN A 261 18.19 -9.71 -19.63
C ASN A 261 19.50 -10.12 -20.34
N ASN A 262 20.17 -11.17 -19.83
CA ASN A 262 21.46 -11.63 -20.34
C ASN A 262 22.52 -10.51 -20.41
N ILE A 263 22.55 -9.68 -19.38
CA ILE A 263 23.49 -8.56 -19.22
C ILE A 263 24.54 -8.95 -18.17
N LYS A 264 25.83 -8.72 -18.44
CA LYS A 264 26.92 -9.09 -17.54
C LYS A 264 26.77 -8.47 -16.14
N LYS A 265 26.33 -7.21 -16.07
CA LYS A 265 26.06 -6.51 -14.81
C LYS A 265 25.08 -5.37 -15.05
N VAL A 266 23.97 -5.36 -14.33
CA VAL A 266 23.05 -4.22 -14.25
C VAL A 266 23.50 -3.32 -13.09
N ASN A 267 23.54 -2.01 -13.32
CA ASN A 267 23.63 -0.97 -12.30
C ASN A 267 22.30 -0.23 -12.27
N LEU A 268 21.43 -0.61 -11.36
CA LEU A 268 20.05 -0.13 -11.31
C LEU A 268 20.01 1.34 -10.91
N LYS A 269 19.34 2.14 -11.72
CA LYS A 269 19.12 3.58 -11.44
C LYS A 269 17.89 3.82 -10.58
N THR A 270 16.90 2.91 -10.61
CA THR A 270 15.75 2.95 -9.70
C THR A 270 16.23 3.05 -8.27
N VAL A 271 15.72 4.02 -7.52
CA VAL A 271 16.06 4.20 -6.11
C VAL A 271 15.06 3.46 -5.23
N PHE A 272 15.56 2.85 -4.15
CA PHE A 272 14.76 2.18 -3.15
C PHE A 272 14.68 3.07 -1.91
N LEU A 273 13.47 3.45 -1.50
CA LEU A 273 13.23 4.47 -0.49
C LEU A 273 12.37 3.94 0.66
N LYS A 274 12.66 4.41 1.86
CA LYS A 274 11.72 4.30 2.99
C LYS A 274 10.70 5.43 2.91
N PRO A 275 9.45 5.23 3.38
CA PRO A 275 8.43 6.27 3.35
C PRO A 275 8.79 7.42 4.30
N LYS A 276 8.49 8.65 3.90
CA LYS A 276 8.72 9.83 4.72
C LYS A 276 7.77 9.90 5.91
N TYR A 277 6.51 9.49 5.71
CA TYR A 277 5.46 9.64 6.71
C TYR A 277 5.07 8.31 7.39
N GLY A 278 5.72 7.19 7.01
CA GLY A 278 5.45 5.87 7.59
C GLY A 278 3.99 5.46 7.48
N ASP A 279 3.37 5.08 8.61
CA ASP A 279 1.96 4.67 8.66
C ASP A 279 0.98 5.79 8.29
N ALA A 280 1.42 7.05 8.27
CA ALA A 280 0.56 8.17 7.92
C ALA A 280 0.43 8.42 6.42
N SER A 281 1.23 7.74 5.58
CA SER A 281 1.24 7.99 4.13
C SER A 281 -0.12 7.70 3.48
N GLY A 282 -0.84 6.66 3.92
CA GLY A 282 -2.20 6.35 3.42
C GLY A 282 -3.19 7.50 3.63
N VAL A 283 -3.35 7.94 4.87
CA VAL A 283 -4.31 9.01 5.21
C VAL A 283 -3.91 10.36 4.60
N ARG A 284 -2.61 10.64 4.46
CA ARG A 284 -2.11 11.82 3.74
C ARG A 284 -2.42 11.75 2.26
N GLY A 285 -2.19 10.57 1.65
CA GLY A 285 -2.52 10.33 0.25
C GLY A 285 -4.01 10.52 -0.03
N ALA A 286 -4.88 10.09 0.87
CA ALA A 286 -6.31 10.37 0.78
C ALA A 286 -6.60 11.89 0.79
N ALA A 287 -5.96 12.67 1.67
CA ALA A 287 -6.10 14.12 1.68
C ALA A 287 -5.61 14.76 0.36
N ILE A 288 -4.47 14.31 -0.15
CA ILE A 288 -3.91 14.78 -1.43
C ILE A 288 -4.82 14.41 -2.60
N LEU A 289 -5.38 13.19 -2.60
CA LEU A 289 -6.35 12.71 -3.60
C LEU A 289 -7.52 13.69 -3.77
N SER A 290 -8.01 14.26 -2.67
CA SER A 290 -9.13 15.22 -2.70
C SER A 290 -8.88 16.50 -3.51
N ARG A 291 -7.62 16.79 -3.84
CA ARG A 291 -7.22 17.92 -4.70
C ARG A 291 -7.18 17.56 -6.17
N GLN A 292 -7.17 16.28 -6.50
CA GLN A 292 -7.01 15.85 -7.88
C GLN A 292 -8.35 16.00 -8.62
N ASN A 293 -8.32 16.71 -9.75
CA ASN A 293 -9.36 16.54 -10.74
C ASN A 293 -9.10 15.17 -11.39
N LEU A 294 -9.88 14.16 -11.02
CA LEU A 294 -9.86 12.90 -11.74
C LEU A 294 -10.37 13.20 -13.16
N ILE A 295 -9.46 13.07 -14.12
CA ILE A 295 -9.77 13.10 -15.56
C ILE A 295 -10.26 11.73 -15.95
#